data_4ec7cebae92a0fc878c2a136d4cd1123
#
_entry.id   4ec7cebae92a0fc878c2a136d4cd1123
#
_cell.length_a   1.000
_cell.length_b   1.000
_cell.length_c   1.000
_cell.angle_alpha   90.00
_cell.angle_beta   90.00
_cell.angle_gamma   90.00
#
_symmetry.space_group_name_H-M   'P 1'
#
loop_
_entity.id
_entity.type
_entity.pdbx_description
1 polymer ?
#
loop_
_entity_poly.entity_id
_entity_poly.type
_entity_poly.pdbx_seq_one_letter_code
_entity_poly.pdbx_strand_id
1 'polypeptide(L)'
;ARNLHKAAGMVTAQQQFPQTLEQWITLPGIGRSTAGALMSLGLRQYGVIMDGNVKRVLSRFFAIEDDLSKPIHERALWQLAEELCPVERNHDYTQAIMDLGATVCTPKKPLCLYCPMQQHCKAHQQGLENELPFKKAKKPVPVRSAQVLLIQSSNEWLWQQRPNSGLWGGLWYLPIIENAHEFEQQCQQLGLKNILKKVQISHSFTHFTWQLEATVFAVDQDQQEHLAIELQGNWMRPETAIDCGLPTAMKKLISAVNL
;
A
#
# COMPACT_ATOMS: atom_id res chain seq x y z
N ALA A 1 7.28 6.54 -3.20
CA ALA A 1 8.14 7.73 -3.33
C ALA A 1 9.62 7.42 -3.08
N ARG A 2 10.04 6.85 -1.93
CA ARG A 2 11.46 6.65 -1.56
C ARG A 2 12.25 5.78 -2.55
N ASN A 3 11.71 4.63 -2.97
CA ASN A 3 12.39 3.76 -3.94
C ASN A 3 12.54 4.44 -5.30
N LEU A 4 11.52 5.17 -5.75
CA LEU A 4 11.59 5.93 -6.98
C LEU A 4 12.69 7.03 -6.92
N HIS A 5 12.74 7.77 -5.81
CA HIS A 5 13.78 8.79 -5.60
C HIS A 5 15.19 8.18 -5.58
N LYS A 6 15.37 7.04 -4.87
CA LYS A 6 16.66 6.34 -4.88
C LYS A 6 17.05 5.84 -6.28
N ALA A 7 16.07 5.22 -6.99
CA ALA A 7 16.30 4.75 -8.35
C ALA A 7 16.69 5.90 -9.29
N ALA A 8 15.98 7.03 -9.21
CA ALA A 8 16.31 8.22 -9.98
C ALA A 8 17.73 8.72 -9.69
N GLY A 9 18.11 8.80 -8.40
CA GLY A 9 19.49 9.16 -8.01
C GLY A 9 20.55 8.22 -8.58
N MET A 10 20.30 6.91 -8.58
CA MET A 10 21.22 5.92 -9.17
C MET A 10 21.35 6.09 -10.68
N VAL A 11 20.25 6.29 -11.40
CA VAL A 11 20.25 6.53 -12.85
C VAL A 11 20.97 7.83 -13.19
N THR A 12 20.74 8.90 -12.42
CA THR A 12 21.41 10.19 -12.60
C THR A 12 22.92 10.06 -12.39
N ALA A 13 23.36 9.31 -11.36
CA ALA A 13 24.77 9.09 -11.08
C ALA A 13 25.48 8.28 -12.19
N GLN A 14 24.77 7.36 -12.84
CA GLN A 14 25.29 6.57 -13.97
C GLN A 14 25.22 7.32 -15.30
N GLN A 15 24.54 8.46 -15.37
CA GLN A 15 24.30 9.27 -16.59
C GLN A 15 23.70 8.46 -17.77
N GLN A 16 23.13 7.30 -17.49
CA GLN A 16 22.54 6.43 -18.50
C GLN A 16 21.38 5.63 -17.91
N PHE A 17 20.29 5.52 -18.68
CA PHE A 17 19.20 4.61 -18.33
C PHE A 17 19.62 3.15 -18.52
N PRO A 18 19.18 2.24 -17.64
CA PRO A 18 19.34 0.80 -17.84
C PRO A 18 18.78 0.37 -19.19
N GLN A 19 19.51 -0.50 -19.89
CA GLN A 19 19.14 -1.00 -21.22
C GLN A 19 18.77 -2.48 -21.21
N THR A 20 19.00 -3.20 -20.10
CA THR A 20 18.68 -4.62 -19.96
C THR A 20 17.78 -4.89 -18.74
N LEU A 21 17.10 -6.02 -18.76
CA LEU A 21 16.22 -6.44 -17.66
C LEU A 21 17.00 -6.53 -16.33
N GLU A 22 18.20 -7.09 -16.37
CA GLU A 22 19.05 -7.26 -15.21
C GLU A 22 19.44 -5.91 -14.60
N GLN A 23 19.81 -4.94 -15.43
CA GLN A 23 20.13 -3.59 -14.98
C GLN A 23 18.92 -2.92 -14.31
N TRP A 24 17.71 -3.04 -14.89
CA TRP A 24 16.50 -2.50 -14.30
C TRP A 24 16.19 -3.12 -12.92
N ILE A 25 16.37 -4.43 -12.76
CA ILE A 25 16.08 -5.14 -11.50
C ILE A 25 17.02 -4.72 -10.37
N THR A 26 18.23 -4.18 -10.67
CA THR A 26 19.12 -3.66 -9.62
C THR A 26 18.60 -2.40 -8.94
N LEU A 27 17.66 -1.69 -9.58
CA LEU A 27 17.13 -0.45 -9.04
C LEU A 27 16.10 -0.69 -7.93
N PRO A 28 16.13 0.11 -6.85
CA PRO A 28 15.23 -0.05 -5.73
C PRO A 28 13.73 0.01 -6.12
N GLY A 29 13.00 -1.03 -5.78
CA GLY A 29 11.55 -1.12 -6.02
C GLY A 29 11.16 -1.56 -7.43
N ILE A 30 12.13 -1.96 -8.26
CA ILE A 30 11.90 -2.52 -9.59
C ILE A 30 12.07 -4.04 -9.52
N GLY A 31 10.98 -4.77 -9.64
CA GLY A 31 10.97 -6.22 -9.79
C GLY A 31 10.91 -6.65 -11.26
N ARG A 32 11.03 -7.95 -11.52
CA ARG A 32 11.03 -8.54 -12.88
C ARG A 32 9.88 -8.03 -13.77
N SER A 33 8.66 -8.02 -13.27
CA SER A 33 7.49 -7.55 -14.04
C SER A 33 7.57 -6.05 -14.36
N THR A 34 8.00 -5.23 -13.40
CA THR A 34 8.18 -3.79 -13.63
C THR A 34 9.31 -3.52 -14.62
N ALA A 35 10.42 -4.26 -14.51
CA ALA A 35 11.53 -4.19 -15.47
C ALA A 35 11.06 -4.57 -16.88
N GLY A 36 10.29 -5.65 -17.02
CA GLY A 36 9.68 -6.05 -18.30
C GLY A 36 8.80 -4.97 -18.90
N ALA A 37 7.98 -4.30 -18.07
CA ALA A 37 7.15 -3.18 -18.51
C ALA A 37 8.00 -1.98 -18.99
N LEU A 38 9.06 -1.64 -18.28
CA LEU A 38 9.99 -0.57 -18.69
C LEU A 38 10.70 -0.89 -20.00
N MET A 39 11.13 -2.14 -20.19
CA MET A 39 11.70 -2.60 -21.44
C MET A 39 10.68 -2.47 -22.60
N SER A 40 9.49 -3.01 -22.41
CA SER A 40 8.47 -3.07 -23.44
C SER A 40 7.86 -1.71 -23.76
N LEU A 41 7.34 -1.01 -22.76
CA LEU A 41 6.60 0.24 -22.95
C LEU A 41 7.52 1.45 -23.03
N GLY A 42 8.61 1.45 -22.25
CA GLY A 42 9.55 2.58 -22.19
C GLY A 42 10.59 2.56 -23.29
N LEU A 43 11.25 1.42 -23.49
CA LEU A 43 12.37 1.30 -24.43
C LEU A 43 11.97 0.69 -25.78
N ARG A 44 10.73 0.24 -25.96
CA ARG A 44 10.28 -0.47 -27.18
C ARG A 44 11.11 -1.73 -27.48
N GLN A 45 11.61 -2.39 -26.46
CA GLN A 45 12.38 -3.63 -26.52
C GLN A 45 11.55 -4.80 -25.99
N TYR A 46 12.02 -6.01 -26.21
CA TYR A 46 11.37 -7.20 -25.67
C TYR A 46 11.38 -7.18 -24.13
N GLY A 47 10.18 -7.32 -23.54
CA GLY A 47 10.00 -7.38 -22.09
C GLY A 47 8.72 -8.09 -21.73
N VAL A 48 8.81 -9.06 -20.83
CA VAL A 48 7.67 -9.84 -20.35
C VAL A 48 7.18 -9.30 -19.02
N ILE A 49 5.87 -9.18 -18.89
CA ILE A 49 5.23 -8.73 -17.65
C ILE A 49 4.40 -9.84 -17.00
N MET A 50 4.32 -9.80 -15.67
CA MET A 50 3.49 -10.69 -14.87
C MET A 50 3.01 -9.94 -13.62
N ASP A 51 2.14 -8.97 -13.82
CA ASP A 51 1.47 -8.28 -12.72
C ASP A 51 0.21 -9.04 -12.26
N GLY A 52 -0.53 -8.48 -11.30
CA GLY A 52 -1.77 -9.10 -10.82
C GLY A 52 -2.86 -9.21 -11.89
N ASN A 53 -2.87 -8.33 -12.88
CA ASN A 53 -3.81 -8.35 -13.99
C ASN A 53 -3.46 -9.50 -14.96
N VAL A 54 -2.19 -9.58 -15.36
CA VAL A 54 -1.69 -10.63 -16.25
C VAL A 54 -1.85 -12.01 -15.62
N LYS A 55 -1.47 -12.18 -14.33
CA LYS A 55 -1.71 -13.44 -13.59
C LYS A 55 -3.17 -13.86 -13.67
N ARG A 56 -4.10 -12.94 -13.48
CA ARG A 56 -5.54 -13.23 -13.55
C ARG A 56 -6.01 -13.59 -14.94
N VAL A 57 -5.59 -12.83 -15.96
CA VAL A 57 -5.95 -13.10 -17.37
C VAL A 57 -5.46 -14.48 -17.79
N LEU A 58 -4.18 -14.80 -17.57
CA LEU A 58 -3.60 -16.09 -17.94
C LEU A 58 -4.23 -17.24 -17.16
N SER A 59 -4.43 -17.08 -15.84
CA SER A 59 -5.07 -18.13 -15.03
C SER A 59 -6.46 -18.46 -15.51
N ARG A 60 -7.26 -17.47 -15.92
CA ARG A 60 -8.60 -17.68 -16.46
C ARG A 60 -8.57 -18.23 -17.87
N PHE A 61 -7.72 -17.67 -18.72
CA PHE A 61 -7.64 -18.10 -20.12
C PHE A 61 -7.31 -19.59 -20.24
N PHE A 62 -6.39 -20.07 -19.41
CA PHE A 62 -5.95 -21.48 -19.40
C PHE A 62 -6.64 -22.35 -18.34
N ALA A 63 -7.56 -21.81 -17.56
CA ALA A 63 -8.19 -22.45 -16.41
C ALA A 63 -7.18 -23.05 -15.42
N ILE A 64 -6.19 -22.24 -14.99
CA ILE A 64 -5.15 -22.67 -14.05
C ILE A 64 -5.73 -22.60 -12.64
N GLU A 65 -5.97 -23.76 -12.03
CA GLU A 65 -6.55 -23.92 -10.69
C GLU A 65 -5.50 -24.01 -9.60
N ASP A 66 -4.23 -24.02 -9.96
CA ASP A 66 -3.12 -24.10 -9.02
C ASP A 66 -3.00 -22.89 -8.11
N ASP A 67 -2.49 -23.12 -6.90
CA ASP A 67 -2.14 -22.06 -5.93
C ASP A 67 -0.90 -21.29 -6.41
N LEU A 68 -1.11 -20.16 -7.04
CA LEU A 68 -0.04 -19.30 -7.57
C LEU A 68 0.81 -18.61 -6.49
N SER A 69 0.51 -18.81 -5.21
CA SER A 69 1.40 -18.40 -4.12
C SER A 69 2.61 -19.34 -3.95
N LYS A 70 2.56 -20.52 -4.56
CA LYS A 70 3.67 -21.49 -4.54
C LYS A 70 4.68 -21.16 -5.66
N PRO A 71 5.98 -21.11 -5.36
CA PRO A 71 7.01 -20.72 -6.33
C PRO A 71 7.06 -21.58 -7.59
N ILE A 72 6.66 -22.86 -7.50
CA ILE A 72 6.64 -23.75 -8.65
C ILE A 72 5.56 -23.36 -9.68
N HIS A 73 4.34 -23.05 -9.21
CA HIS A 73 3.24 -22.63 -10.07
C HIS A 73 3.46 -21.20 -10.59
N GLU A 74 4.05 -20.33 -9.79
CA GLU A 74 4.43 -19.00 -10.26
C GLU A 74 5.47 -19.06 -11.37
N ARG A 75 6.49 -19.93 -11.26
CA ARG A 75 7.47 -20.15 -12.33
C ARG A 75 6.84 -20.68 -13.62
N ALA A 76 5.93 -21.66 -13.51
CA ALA A 76 5.22 -22.18 -14.67
C ALA A 76 4.39 -21.09 -15.38
N LEU A 77 3.76 -20.22 -14.60
CA LEU A 77 2.99 -19.10 -15.15
C LEU A 77 3.90 -18.06 -15.83
N TRP A 78 5.12 -17.83 -15.32
CA TRP A 78 6.12 -16.99 -15.98
C TRP A 78 6.57 -17.58 -17.30
N GLN A 79 6.82 -18.89 -17.37
CA GLN A 79 7.16 -19.58 -18.62
C GLN A 79 6.05 -19.41 -19.67
N LEU A 80 4.79 -19.62 -19.26
CA LEU A 80 3.64 -19.41 -20.13
C LEU A 80 3.56 -17.95 -20.62
N ALA A 81 3.83 -16.98 -19.76
CA ALA A 81 3.83 -15.57 -20.16
C ALA A 81 4.95 -15.26 -21.17
N GLU A 82 6.12 -15.89 -21.03
CA GLU A 82 7.24 -15.76 -21.98
C GLU A 82 6.90 -16.39 -23.32
N GLU A 83 6.30 -17.59 -23.34
CA GLU A 83 5.89 -18.29 -24.55
C GLU A 83 4.83 -17.52 -25.36
N LEU A 84 3.93 -16.82 -24.67
CA LEU A 84 2.86 -16.04 -25.30
C LEU A 84 3.28 -14.63 -25.70
N CYS A 85 4.38 -14.15 -25.19
CA CYS A 85 4.85 -12.79 -25.39
C CYS A 85 5.54 -12.65 -26.75
N PRO A 86 4.97 -11.92 -27.74
CA PRO A 86 5.58 -11.79 -29.05
C PRO A 86 6.82 -10.91 -28.99
N VAL A 87 7.81 -11.20 -29.83
CA VAL A 87 8.99 -10.35 -30.02
C VAL A 87 8.61 -9.10 -30.81
N GLU A 88 7.88 -9.29 -31.90
CA GLU A 88 7.34 -8.18 -32.70
C GLU A 88 6.12 -7.58 -32.02
N ARG A 89 5.99 -6.25 -32.05
CA ARG A 89 4.90 -5.51 -31.41
C ARG A 89 4.74 -5.85 -29.92
N ASN A 90 5.83 -6.15 -29.24
CA ASN A 90 5.84 -6.52 -27.82
C ASN A 90 5.12 -5.49 -26.94
N HIS A 91 5.33 -4.20 -27.19
CA HIS A 91 4.71 -3.12 -26.44
C HIS A 91 3.18 -3.08 -26.61
N ASP A 92 2.65 -3.40 -27.82
CA ASP A 92 1.21 -3.47 -28.05
C ASP A 92 0.59 -4.62 -27.25
N TYR A 93 1.25 -5.79 -27.26
CA TYR A 93 0.82 -6.93 -26.46
C TYR A 93 0.84 -6.62 -24.97
N THR A 94 1.91 -6.01 -24.49
CA THR A 94 2.05 -5.65 -23.08
C THR A 94 0.95 -4.69 -22.63
N GLN A 95 0.66 -3.67 -23.43
CA GLN A 95 -0.44 -2.75 -23.14
C GLN A 95 -1.79 -3.46 -23.20
N ALA A 96 -2.04 -4.22 -24.27
CA ALA A 96 -3.32 -4.91 -24.47
C ALA A 96 -3.66 -5.89 -23.35
N ILE A 97 -2.70 -6.69 -22.86
CA ILE A 97 -2.97 -7.66 -21.79
C ILE A 97 -3.20 -6.95 -20.44
N MET A 98 -2.53 -5.81 -20.18
CA MET A 98 -2.80 -4.99 -19.01
C MET A 98 -4.20 -4.36 -19.06
N ASP A 99 -4.57 -3.78 -20.21
CA ASP A 99 -5.88 -3.15 -20.40
C ASP A 99 -7.01 -4.19 -20.31
N LEU A 100 -6.83 -5.36 -20.95
CA LEU A 100 -7.76 -6.47 -20.83
C LEU A 100 -7.99 -6.86 -19.36
N GLY A 101 -6.92 -6.96 -18.59
CA GLY A 101 -7.02 -7.26 -17.17
C GLY A 101 -7.64 -6.13 -16.35
N ALA A 102 -7.38 -4.87 -16.67
CA ALA A 102 -7.88 -3.73 -15.94
C ALA A 102 -9.36 -3.43 -16.21
N THR A 103 -9.81 -3.59 -17.47
CA THR A 103 -11.12 -3.10 -17.92
C THR A 103 -12.15 -4.20 -18.19
N VAL A 104 -11.75 -5.37 -18.66
CA VAL A 104 -12.65 -6.46 -19.06
C VAL A 104 -12.55 -7.66 -18.12
N CYS A 105 -11.36 -8.25 -18.00
CA CYS A 105 -11.11 -9.42 -17.15
C CYS A 105 -10.87 -8.98 -15.69
N THR A 106 -11.81 -8.23 -15.11
CA THR A 106 -11.72 -7.64 -13.78
C THR A 106 -11.75 -8.68 -12.64
N PRO A 107 -11.25 -8.35 -11.42
CA PRO A 107 -11.22 -9.29 -10.28
C PRO A 107 -12.59 -9.77 -9.83
N LYS A 108 -13.60 -8.91 -9.93
CA LYS A 108 -15.00 -9.21 -9.59
C LYS A 108 -15.87 -8.89 -10.79
N LYS A 109 -16.83 -9.77 -11.09
CA LYS A 109 -17.78 -9.60 -12.20
C LYS A 109 -17.10 -9.26 -13.54
N PRO A 110 -16.22 -10.14 -14.07
CA PRO A 110 -15.56 -9.89 -15.34
C PRO A 110 -16.58 -9.76 -16.48
N LEU A 111 -16.30 -8.89 -17.44
CA LEU A 111 -17.18 -8.62 -18.56
C LEU A 111 -16.93 -9.61 -19.70
N CYS A 112 -17.14 -10.91 -19.45
CA CYS A 112 -16.79 -11.99 -20.38
C CYS A 112 -17.49 -11.86 -21.74
N LEU A 113 -18.73 -11.36 -21.79
CA LEU A 113 -19.47 -11.18 -23.05
C LEU A 113 -18.83 -10.13 -23.98
N TYR A 114 -18.02 -9.22 -23.44
CA TYR A 114 -17.29 -8.20 -24.20
C TYR A 114 -15.82 -8.56 -24.39
N CYS A 115 -15.39 -9.73 -23.90
CA CYS A 115 -14.00 -10.13 -23.97
C CYS A 115 -13.64 -10.64 -25.38
N PRO A 116 -12.63 -10.07 -26.06
CA PRO A 116 -12.22 -10.52 -27.38
C PRO A 116 -11.68 -11.95 -27.38
N MET A 117 -11.29 -12.47 -26.20
CA MET A 117 -10.76 -13.83 -26.02
C MET A 117 -11.81 -14.83 -25.53
N GLN A 118 -13.09 -14.43 -25.44
CA GLN A 118 -14.17 -15.23 -24.84
C GLN A 118 -14.26 -16.66 -25.35
N GLN A 119 -14.23 -16.81 -26.66
CA GLN A 119 -14.43 -18.11 -27.31
C GLN A 119 -13.34 -19.16 -26.97
N HIS A 120 -12.14 -18.69 -26.67
CA HIS A 120 -10.98 -19.52 -26.33
C HIS A 120 -10.68 -19.58 -24.85
N CYS A 121 -11.42 -18.84 -24.01
CA CYS A 121 -11.18 -18.77 -22.59
C CYS A 121 -11.73 -20.01 -21.87
N LYS A 122 -10.84 -20.89 -21.41
CA LYS A 122 -11.21 -22.13 -20.71
C LYS A 122 -12.02 -21.88 -19.43
N ALA A 123 -11.66 -20.88 -18.64
CA ALA A 123 -12.42 -20.55 -17.41
C ALA A 123 -13.85 -20.12 -17.74
N HIS A 124 -14.06 -19.37 -18.82
CA HIS A 124 -15.41 -18.98 -19.24
C HIS A 124 -16.23 -20.18 -19.71
N GLN A 125 -15.63 -21.08 -20.49
CA GLN A 125 -16.29 -22.32 -20.94
C GLN A 125 -16.68 -23.25 -19.79
N GLN A 126 -15.93 -23.19 -18.67
CA GLN A 126 -16.12 -24.01 -17.48
C GLN A 126 -16.89 -23.32 -16.35
N GLY A 127 -17.22 -22.02 -16.49
CA GLY A 127 -17.88 -21.24 -15.45
C GLY A 127 -16.97 -20.86 -14.26
N LEU A 128 -15.64 -20.92 -14.44
CA LEU A 128 -14.63 -20.70 -13.38
C LEU A 128 -14.10 -19.26 -13.32
N GLU A 129 -14.64 -18.33 -14.10
CA GLU A 129 -14.11 -16.97 -14.20
C GLU A 129 -14.19 -16.15 -12.89
N ASN A 130 -15.09 -16.53 -11.98
CA ASN A 130 -15.20 -15.88 -10.66
C ASN A 130 -14.35 -16.56 -9.59
N GLU A 131 -13.92 -17.80 -9.82
CA GLU A 131 -13.10 -18.59 -8.87
C GLU A 131 -11.61 -18.40 -9.11
N LEU A 132 -11.22 -18.18 -10.38
CA LEU A 132 -9.82 -18.02 -10.77
C LEU A 132 -9.37 -16.55 -10.83
N PRO A 133 -8.09 -16.29 -10.51
CA PRO A 133 -7.08 -17.22 -9.99
C PRO A 133 -7.42 -17.71 -8.60
N PHE A 134 -7.05 -18.97 -8.30
CA PHE A 134 -7.27 -19.56 -6.98
C PHE A 134 -6.73 -18.65 -5.86
N LYS A 135 -7.58 -18.36 -4.91
CA LYS A 135 -7.22 -17.55 -3.74
C LYS A 135 -7.33 -18.40 -2.50
N LYS A 136 -6.20 -18.63 -1.86
CA LYS A 136 -6.22 -19.23 -0.54
C LYS A 136 -7.11 -18.41 0.39
N ALA A 137 -7.97 -19.08 1.16
CA ALA A 137 -8.78 -18.41 2.18
C ALA A 137 -7.87 -17.54 3.07
N LYS A 138 -8.19 -16.26 3.17
CA LYS A 138 -7.45 -15.36 4.04
C LYS A 138 -7.67 -15.79 5.48
N LYS A 139 -6.59 -15.99 6.22
CA LYS A 139 -6.70 -16.17 7.68
C LYS A 139 -7.36 -14.94 8.28
N PRO A 140 -8.16 -15.10 9.34
CA PRO A 140 -8.71 -13.95 10.05
C PRO A 140 -7.58 -12.98 10.42
N VAL A 141 -7.80 -11.72 10.13
CA VAL A 141 -6.81 -10.67 10.43
C VAL A 141 -6.91 -10.37 11.92
N PRO A 142 -5.82 -10.46 12.72
CA PRO A 142 -5.85 -10.14 14.14
C PRO A 142 -6.35 -8.72 14.38
N VAL A 143 -7.17 -8.53 15.41
CA VAL A 143 -7.57 -7.21 15.89
C VAL A 143 -6.68 -6.82 17.04
N ARG A 144 -6.11 -5.62 17.01
CA ARG A 144 -5.30 -5.02 18.07
C ARG A 144 -5.98 -3.75 18.53
N SER A 145 -5.92 -3.46 19.82
CA SER A 145 -6.39 -2.20 20.40
C SER A 145 -5.20 -1.33 20.80
N ALA A 146 -5.34 -0.03 20.63
CA ALA A 146 -4.35 0.93 21.12
C ALA A 146 -5.01 2.26 21.47
N GLN A 147 -4.41 2.96 22.44
CA GLN A 147 -4.77 4.30 22.85
C GLN A 147 -3.99 5.32 22.01
N VAL A 148 -4.64 6.39 21.61
CA VAL A 148 -4.00 7.52 20.91
C VAL A 148 -4.05 8.73 21.81
N LEU A 149 -2.88 9.29 22.05
CA LEU A 149 -2.75 10.52 22.83
C LEU A 149 -2.86 11.72 21.89
N LEU A 150 -3.97 12.44 21.95
CA LEU A 150 -4.18 13.68 21.23
C LEU A 150 -4.14 14.83 22.21
N ILE A 151 -3.12 15.66 22.11
CA ILE A 151 -2.97 16.85 22.94
C ILE A 151 -3.22 18.07 22.07
N GLN A 152 -4.17 18.91 22.49
CA GLN A 152 -4.58 20.12 21.79
C GLN A 152 -4.32 21.35 22.65
N SER A 153 -3.73 22.38 22.05
CA SER A 153 -3.64 23.73 22.61
C SER A 153 -4.08 24.73 21.54
N SER A 154 -5.12 25.49 21.83
CA SER A 154 -5.77 26.36 20.83
C SER A 154 -6.18 25.57 19.57
N ASN A 155 -5.64 25.91 18.40
CA ASN A 155 -5.93 25.24 17.13
C ASN A 155 -4.82 24.29 16.70
N GLU A 156 -3.86 24.00 17.55
CA GLU A 156 -2.72 23.15 17.24
C GLU A 156 -2.78 21.85 18.04
N TRP A 157 -2.29 20.79 17.41
CA TRP A 157 -2.14 19.48 18.04
C TRP A 157 -0.66 19.11 18.09
N LEU A 158 -0.27 18.33 19.10
CA LEU A 158 1.09 17.85 19.24
C LEU A 158 1.31 16.58 18.41
N TRP A 159 2.13 16.68 17.39
CA TRP A 159 2.45 15.60 16.46
C TRP A 159 3.87 15.10 16.67
N GLN A 160 4.07 13.82 16.43
CA GLN A 160 5.39 13.20 16.35
C GLN A 160 5.69 12.75 14.93
N GLN A 161 6.96 12.64 14.57
CA GLN A 161 7.38 12.07 13.30
C GLN A 161 7.92 10.66 13.50
N ARG A 162 7.43 9.70 12.74
CA ARG A 162 7.95 8.33 12.78
C ARG A 162 9.39 8.26 12.28
N PRO A 163 10.21 7.37 12.84
CA PRO A 163 11.50 7.02 12.24
C PRO A 163 11.32 6.60 10.77
N ASN A 164 12.36 6.73 9.98
CA ASN A 164 12.29 6.46 8.53
C ASN A 164 12.01 4.99 8.16
N SER A 165 12.02 4.07 9.13
CA SER A 165 11.75 2.63 8.96
C SER A 165 10.49 2.21 9.71
N GLY A 166 9.94 1.05 9.37
CA GLY A 166 8.77 0.48 10.03
C GLY A 166 7.43 1.06 9.57
N LEU A 167 6.39 0.83 10.39
CA LEU A 167 5.04 1.26 10.10
C LEU A 167 4.95 2.79 10.03
N TRP A 168 4.40 3.31 8.90
CA TRP A 168 4.27 4.74 8.61
C TRP A 168 5.58 5.54 8.64
N GLY A 169 6.70 4.88 8.33
CA GLY A 169 8.02 5.48 8.42
C GLY A 169 8.14 6.85 7.77
N GLY A 170 8.58 7.85 8.54
CA GLY A 170 8.75 9.25 8.17
C GLY A 170 7.47 10.08 8.05
N LEU A 171 6.29 9.50 8.30
CA LEU A 171 5.03 10.24 8.36
C LEU A 171 4.82 10.83 9.77
N TRP A 172 4.05 11.90 9.82
CA TRP A 172 3.59 12.49 11.08
C TRP A 172 2.43 11.65 11.65
N TYR A 173 2.36 11.54 12.97
CA TYR A 173 1.33 10.76 13.66
C TYR A 173 1.09 11.29 15.06
N LEU A 174 -0.03 10.94 15.67
CA LEU A 174 -0.28 11.14 17.09
C LEU A 174 0.31 9.98 17.88
N PRO A 175 0.85 10.17 19.09
CA PRO A 175 1.40 9.10 19.91
C PRO A 175 0.41 7.95 20.10
N ILE A 176 0.84 6.71 19.84
CA ILE A 176 0.03 5.50 19.95
C ILE A 176 0.66 4.58 20.99
N ILE A 177 -0.12 4.16 21.96
CA ILE A 177 0.29 3.33 23.09
C ILE A 177 -0.61 2.09 23.13
N GLU A 178 -0.01 0.89 22.97
CA GLU A 178 -0.80 -0.35 22.92
C GLU A 178 -1.21 -0.83 24.32
N ASN A 179 -0.47 -0.47 25.36
CA ASN A 179 -0.74 -0.86 26.75
C ASN A 179 -1.53 0.25 27.46
N ALA A 180 -2.74 -0.07 27.96
CA ALA A 180 -3.58 0.89 28.64
C ALA A 180 -2.95 1.44 29.95
N HIS A 181 -2.22 0.62 30.69
CA HIS A 181 -1.54 1.07 31.89
C HIS A 181 -0.38 2.05 31.59
N GLU A 182 0.39 1.76 30.54
CA GLU A 182 1.42 2.71 30.07
C GLU A 182 0.81 4.03 29.61
N PHE A 183 -0.35 3.99 28.95
CA PHE A 183 -1.09 5.18 28.54
C PHE A 183 -1.50 6.03 29.75
N GLU A 184 -2.06 5.42 30.80
CA GLU A 184 -2.45 6.10 32.02
C GLU A 184 -1.23 6.72 32.75
N GLN A 185 -0.14 5.95 32.86
CA GLN A 185 1.11 6.44 33.45
C GLN A 185 1.65 7.66 32.67
N GLN A 186 1.67 7.59 31.34
CA GLN A 186 2.16 8.69 30.53
C GLN A 186 1.27 9.92 30.64
N CYS A 187 -0.05 9.76 30.68
CA CYS A 187 -0.97 10.87 30.92
C CYS A 187 -0.70 11.54 32.30
N GLN A 188 -0.44 10.75 33.34
CA GLN A 188 -0.11 11.26 34.67
C GLN A 188 1.23 12.00 34.71
N GLN A 189 2.27 11.41 34.10
CA GLN A 189 3.61 12.02 34.00
C GLN A 189 3.59 13.35 33.26
N LEU A 190 2.81 13.46 32.21
CA LEU A 190 2.63 14.67 31.40
C LEU A 190 1.65 15.69 32.05
N GLY A 191 1.04 15.34 33.18
CA GLY A 191 0.09 16.21 33.89
C GLY A 191 -1.23 16.46 33.13
N LEU A 192 -1.61 15.54 32.22
CA LEU A 192 -2.81 15.68 31.38
C LEU A 192 -4.06 15.33 32.17
N LYS A 193 -4.93 16.32 32.43
CA LYS A 193 -6.14 16.16 33.24
C LYS A 193 -7.42 16.55 32.52
N ASN A 194 -7.36 17.54 31.65
CA ASN A 194 -8.55 18.10 30.99
C ASN A 194 -8.89 17.30 29.72
N ILE A 195 -9.75 16.29 29.87
CA ILE A 195 -10.23 15.50 28.76
C ILE A 195 -11.43 16.20 28.10
N LEU A 196 -11.32 16.54 26.83
CA LEU A 196 -12.41 17.11 26.04
C LEU A 196 -13.37 16.04 25.52
N LYS A 197 -12.83 14.99 24.91
CA LYS A 197 -13.62 13.88 24.38
C LYS A 197 -12.76 12.63 24.13
N LYS A 198 -13.45 11.50 23.89
CA LYS A 198 -12.84 10.27 23.40
C LYS A 198 -13.49 9.90 22.06
N VAL A 199 -12.67 9.42 21.13
CA VAL A 199 -13.09 9.07 19.78
C VAL A 199 -12.51 7.72 19.40
N GLN A 200 -13.33 6.84 18.80
CA GLN A 200 -12.88 5.53 18.35
C GLN A 200 -12.91 5.44 16.83
N ILE A 201 -11.86 4.86 16.25
CA ILE A 201 -11.80 4.53 14.83
C ILE A 201 -11.25 3.11 14.62
N SER A 202 -11.61 2.52 13.49
CA SER A 202 -11.01 1.28 13.01
C SER A 202 -10.17 1.53 11.77
N HIS A 203 -8.97 0.96 11.73
CA HIS A 203 -8.08 1.01 10.57
C HIS A 203 -7.47 -0.34 10.28
N SER A 204 -7.76 -0.89 9.09
CA SER A 204 -7.28 -2.21 8.67
C SER A 204 -6.01 -2.09 7.84
N PHE A 205 -5.02 -2.89 8.22
CA PHE A 205 -3.82 -3.17 7.45
C PHE A 205 -3.91 -4.55 6.78
N THR A 206 -2.93 -4.91 6.01
CA THR A 206 -2.86 -6.24 5.37
C THR A 206 -2.75 -7.36 6.41
N HIS A 207 -2.12 -7.10 7.56
CA HIS A 207 -1.75 -8.12 8.55
C HIS A 207 -2.51 -8.03 9.87
N PHE A 208 -3.16 -6.89 10.17
CA PHE A 208 -3.97 -6.69 11.37
C PHE A 208 -4.94 -5.52 11.20
N THR A 209 -5.94 -5.44 12.06
CA THR A 209 -6.83 -4.29 12.18
C THR A 209 -6.58 -3.60 13.50
N TRP A 210 -6.36 -2.28 13.49
CA TRP A 210 -6.28 -1.48 14.70
C TRP A 210 -7.64 -0.90 15.07
N GLN A 211 -8.02 -1.13 16.33
CA GLN A 211 -9.06 -0.37 17.03
C GLN A 211 -8.34 0.71 17.83
N LEU A 212 -8.44 1.95 17.38
CA LEU A 212 -7.77 3.09 17.99
C LEU A 212 -8.79 3.91 18.78
N GLU A 213 -8.54 4.10 20.07
CA GLU A 213 -9.28 5.04 20.91
C GLU A 213 -8.42 6.26 21.18
N ALA A 214 -8.82 7.42 20.65
CA ALA A 214 -8.13 8.67 20.89
C ALA A 214 -8.76 9.41 22.05
N THR A 215 -7.96 9.75 23.05
CA THR A 215 -8.33 10.66 24.13
C THR A 215 -7.78 12.05 23.80
N VAL A 216 -8.67 13.03 23.71
CA VAL A 216 -8.34 14.41 23.39
C VAL A 216 -8.17 15.19 24.71
N PHE A 217 -6.99 15.69 24.94
CA PHE A 217 -6.67 16.54 26.08
C PHE A 217 -6.49 18.00 25.65
N ALA A 218 -7.08 18.93 26.40
CA ALA A 218 -6.76 20.35 26.27
C ALA A 218 -5.67 20.75 27.25
N VAL A 219 -4.73 21.53 26.76
CA VAL A 219 -3.63 22.12 27.57
C VAL A 219 -3.48 23.61 27.28
N ASP A 220 -2.92 24.32 28.25
CA ASP A 220 -2.63 25.74 28.12
C ASP A 220 -1.35 25.98 27.30
N GLN A 221 -1.18 27.20 26.79
CA GLN A 221 -0.04 27.54 25.94
C GLN A 221 1.31 27.45 26.67
N ASP A 222 1.34 27.72 27.97
CA ASP A 222 2.53 27.61 28.80
C ASP A 222 3.07 26.17 28.92
N GLN A 223 2.22 25.17 28.70
CA GLN A 223 2.61 23.76 28.71
C GLN A 223 3.18 23.26 27.35
N GLN A 224 3.02 24.05 26.28
CA GLN A 224 3.39 23.60 24.94
C GLN A 224 4.86 23.24 24.80
N GLU A 225 5.77 24.09 25.28
CA GLU A 225 7.21 23.86 25.15
C GLU A 225 7.65 22.61 25.91
N HIS A 226 7.20 22.44 27.15
CA HIS A 226 7.49 21.27 27.96
C HIS A 226 7.00 19.98 27.29
N LEU A 227 5.75 19.94 26.82
CA LEU A 227 5.17 18.76 26.18
C LEU A 227 5.84 18.44 24.85
N ALA A 228 6.25 19.45 24.07
CA ALA A 228 6.98 19.25 22.83
C ALA A 228 8.35 18.59 23.06
N ILE A 229 9.06 18.99 24.13
CA ILE A 229 10.35 18.40 24.51
C ILE A 229 10.15 16.96 25.00
N GLU A 230 9.25 16.75 25.95
CA GLU A 230 9.01 15.43 26.56
C GLU A 230 8.57 14.37 25.54
N LEU A 231 7.71 14.76 24.60
CA LEU A 231 7.20 13.87 23.56
C LEU A 231 8.01 13.91 22.25
N GLN A 232 9.07 14.72 22.18
CA GLN A 232 9.86 14.95 20.96
C GLN A 232 8.93 15.27 19.77
N GLY A 233 7.96 16.12 20.00
CA GLY A 233 6.90 16.44 19.05
C GLY A 233 6.92 17.90 18.60
N ASN A 234 6.10 18.20 17.60
CA ASN A 234 5.91 19.55 17.08
C ASN A 234 4.43 19.95 17.11
N TRP A 235 4.17 21.17 17.53
CA TRP A 235 2.84 21.75 17.46
C TRP A 235 2.53 22.19 16.03
N MET A 236 1.46 21.66 15.48
CA MET A 236 0.99 22.00 14.13
C MET A 236 -0.54 21.94 14.07
N ARG A 237 -1.12 22.78 13.24
CA ARG A 237 -2.54 22.64 12.89
C ARG A 237 -2.78 21.34 12.13
N PRO A 238 -3.95 20.70 12.28
CA PRO A 238 -4.27 19.46 11.55
C PRO A 238 -4.10 19.56 10.03
N GLU A 239 -4.43 20.72 9.44
CA GLU A 239 -4.30 20.98 8.01
C GLU A 239 -2.83 20.94 7.57
N THR A 240 -1.96 21.62 8.32
CA THR A 240 -0.50 21.63 8.08
C THR A 240 0.07 20.22 8.19
N ALA A 241 -0.36 19.44 9.19
CA ALA A 241 0.08 18.06 9.36
C ALA A 241 -0.36 17.15 8.17
N ILE A 242 -1.55 17.40 7.60
CA ILE A 242 -2.02 16.69 6.39
C ILE A 242 -1.07 16.94 5.21
N ASP A 243 -0.65 18.19 5.01
CA ASP A 243 0.25 18.59 3.91
C ASP A 243 1.67 18.02 4.11
N CYS A 244 2.14 17.92 5.36
CA CYS A 244 3.41 17.29 5.70
C CYS A 244 3.40 15.76 5.52
N GLY A 245 2.23 15.14 5.41
CA GLY A 245 2.04 13.70 5.19
C GLY A 245 1.59 12.93 6.42
N LEU A 246 0.33 12.51 6.41
CA LEU A 246 -0.29 11.69 7.45
C LEU A 246 -0.71 10.31 6.93
N PRO A 247 -0.64 9.27 7.79
CA PRO A 247 -1.33 8.00 7.52
C PRO A 247 -2.85 8.20 7.44
N THR A 248 -3.52 7.35 6.66
CA THR A 248 -4.99 7.40 6.54
C THR A 248 -5.70 7.26 7.89
N ALA A 249 -5.14 6.51 8.84
CA ALA A 249 -5.68 6.40 10.20
C ALA A 249 -5.73 7.76 10.91
N MET A 250 -4.66 8.56 10.80
CA MET A 250 -4.63 9.89 11.40
C MET A 250 -5.62 10.86 10.74
N LYS A 251 -5.77 10.79 9.40
CA LYS A 251 -6.80 11.56 8.68
C LYS A 251 -8.22 11.21 9.15
N LYS A 252 -8.50 9.90 9.40
CA LYS A 252 -9.77 9.47 9.98
C LYS A 252 -9.99 10.02 11.39
N LEU A 253 -8.94 10.06 12.22
CA LEU A 253 -9.02 10.64 13.56
C LEU A 253 -9.34 12.13 13.50
N ILE A 254 -8.67 12.90 12.64
CA ILE A 254 -8.98 14.32 12.44
C ILE A 254 -10.46 14.51 12.10
N SER A 255 -10.98 13.75 11.13
CA SER A 255 -12.39 13.83 10.75
C SER A 255 -13.32 13.48 11.90
N ALA A 256 -13.00 12.45 12.69
CA ALA A 256 -13.83 12.01 13.81
C ALA A 256 -13.77 12.94 15.03
N VAL A 257 -12.68 13.68 15.20
CA VAL A 257 -12.54 14.69 16.27
C VAL A 257 -13.28 15.98 15.92
N ASN A 258 -13.33 16.36 14.63
CA ASN A 258 -13.99 17.59 14.17
C ASN A 258 -15.51 17.44 13.96
N LEU A 259 -16.06 16.22 14.13
CA LEU A 259 -17.50 15.93 14.17
C LEU A 259 -18.00 15.98 15.62
#